data_9d18f325517c0dec3fb973e805f245e8
#
_entry.id   9d18f325517c0dec3fb973e805f245e8
#
_cell.length_a   1.000
_cell.length_b   1.000
_cell.length_c   1.000
_cell.angle_alpha   90.00
_cell.angle_beta   90.00
_cell.angle_gamma   90.00
#
_symmetry.space_group_name_H-M   'P 1'
#
loop_
_entity.id
_entity.type
_entity.pdbx_description
1 polymer ?
#
loop_
_entity_poly.entity_id
_entity_poly.type
_entity_poly.pdbx_seq_one_letter_code
_entity_poly.pdbx_strand_id
1 'polypeptide(L)'
;MSQKRITLIVSDLHMGDGGAGDDFVDDRHQFATFLRAQAAGPEGRAGEVELIVNGDFLEMVQVLPHAYKGDPSVAWCSEAESVEKLECIMKGHPLVFDALAEFQAAGNQVTLFPGNHDVDLYWPDVRAKLQARIPGVRVENEIVYTRYDGRLRISHGHLLKSIDPANGFEHPDQPTVNTNTPPRLEICPGTLFMVKFVNLMEAKYPFADNLSPVTALIRILAREDRWGLTTLAWMFARFAVRYPSALLGEGTSQGLVGVQLLNAIQGDRYLRQDIAALCKELLGREVTEADIRRQLSTEDAIADLIEDFFRADPTLGKWVSIFDNAKPGTLGEAGGGTLSIVESGKTDARAACTEIARNYCNAGAQVFVLGHTHLPQELSFGANRYYNPGSWTRYVEDTSKLTLKMLEDESAFPYALNCVRIEDDGSARLKSEMLSVEKRP
;
A
#
# COMPACT_ATOMS: atom_id res chain seq x y z
N MET A 1 10.52 -17.26 38.90
CA MET A 1 10.99 -16.18 38.02
C MET A 1 9.97 -16.09 36.90
N SER A 2 9.46 -14.91 36.58
CA SER A 2 8.59 -14.75 35.43
C SER A 2 9.40 -15.14 34.19
N GLN A 3 8.82 -15.97 33.32
CA GLN A 3 9.42 -16.38 32.07
C GLN A 3 9.54 -15.13 31.18
N LYS A 4 10.74 -14.85 30.68
CA LYS A 4 10.98 -13.75 29.75
C LYS A 4 10.22 -14.02 28.46
N ARG A 5 9.52 -13.01 27.93
CA ARG A 5 8.78 -13.08 26.66
C ARG A 5 9.28 -12.01 25.71
N ILE A 6 9.52 -12.38 24.47
CA ILE A 6 9.93 -11.47 23.40
C ILE A 6 8.80 -11.38 22.38
N THR A 7 8.42 -10.16 22.00
CA THR A 7 7.56 -9.91 20.84
C THR A 7 8.38 -9.16 19.80
N LEU A 8 8.46 -9.72 18.59
CA LEU A 8 9.06 -9.12 17.41
C LEU A 8 7.92 -8.63 16.52
N ILE A 9 7.95 -7.37 16.10
CA ILE A 9 6.89 -6.78 15.29
C ILE A 9 7.51 -6.24 14.00
N VAL A 10 7.05 -6.75 12.88
CA VAL A 10 7.31 -6.25 11.53
C VAL A 10 5.98 -5.81 10.91
N SER A 11 6.00 -5.01 9.86
CA SER A 11 4.80 -4.52 9.18
C SER A 11 5.08 -4.35 7.69
N ASP A 12 4.03 -4.36 6.89
CA ASP A 12 4.06 -3.92 5.50
C ASP A 12 5.14 -4.68 4.68
N LEU A 13 5.03 -6.01 4.62
CA LEU A 13 5.95 -6.84 3.83
C LEU A 13 5.60 -6.81 2.35
N HIS A 14 4.31 -6.69 2.02
CA HIS A 14 3.80 -6.66 0.65
C HIS A 14 4.39 -7.76 -0.24
N MET A 15 4.39 -8.99 0.27
CA MET A 15 4.88 -10.14 -0.47
C MET A 15 4.00 -10.43 -1.68
N GLY A 16 4.51 -10.21 -2.88
CA GLY A 16 3.87 -10.53 -4.15
C GLY A 16 4.09 -11.98 -4.60
N ASP A 17 4.05 -12.20 -5.90
CA ASP A 17 4.20 -13.55 -6.49
C ASP A 17 5.63 -13.91 -6.89
N GLY A 18 6.61 -13.08 -6.54
CA GLY A 18 8.01 -13.20 -6.93
C GLY A 18 8.28 -12.73 -8.36
N GLY A 19 7.33 -12.05 -8.99
CA GLY A 19 7.45 -11.46 -10.31
C GLY A 19 8.22 -10.14 -10.33
N ALA A 20 8.28 -9.51 -11.52
CA ALA A 20 9.08 -8.29 -11.72
C ALA A 20 8.55 -7.05 -10.97
N GLY A 21 7.27 -7.05 -10.57
CA GLY A 21 6.66 -5.98 -9.77
C GLY A 21 6.54 -6.32 -8.29
N ASP A 22 7.26 -7.32 -7.81
CA ASP A 22 7.24 -7.70 -6.40
C ASP A 22 8.15 -6.77 -5.57
N ASP A 23 7.56 -5.98 -4.72
CA ASP A 23 8.26 -4.97 -3.93
C ASP A 23 8.96 -5.51 -2.69
N PHE A 24 8.60 -6.71 -2.27
CA PHE A 24 9.19 -7.33 -1.10
C PHE A 24 10.71 -7.53 -1.25
N VAL A 25 11.46 -7.05 -0.28
CA VAL A 25 12.92 -7.17 -0.29
C VAL A 25 13.33 -8.57 0.15
N ASP A 26 13.54 -9.47 -0.83
CA ASP A 26 13.94 -10.85 -0.60
C ASP A 26 15.12 -11.33 -1.49
N ASP A 27 15.84 -10.42 -2.13
CA ASP A 27 16.95 -10.70 -3.05
C ASP A 27 18.09 -11.54 -2.42
N ARG A 28 18.19 -11.54 -1.10
CA ARG A 28 19.16 -12.32 -0.31
C ARG A 28 18.51 -13.12 0.81
N HIS A 29 17.21 -13.39 0.71
CA HIS A 29 16.41 -14.10 1.72
C HIS A 29 16.51 -13.47 3.13
N GLN A 30 16.41 -12.13 3.17
CA GLN A 30 16.61 -11.33 4.38
C GLN A 30 15.65 -11.74 5.48
N PHE A 31 14.37 -11.86 5.15
CA PHE A 31 13.34 -12.19 6.14
C PHE A 31 13.49 -13.60 6.68
N ALA A 32 13.70 -14.59 5.81
CA ALA A 32 13.93 -15.97 6.21
C ALA A 32 15.20 -16.11 7.08
N THR A 33 16.28 -15.41 6.71
CA THR A 33 17.53 -15.37 7.47
C THR A 33 17.33 -14.74 8.85
N PHE A 34 16.60 -13.63 8.92
CA PHE A 34 16.24 -12.96 10.17
C PHE A 34 15.47 -13.92 11.10
N LEU A 35 14.40 -14.57 10.60
CA LEU A 35 13.58 -15.48 11.39
C LEU A 35 14.38 -16.68 11.93
N ARG A 36 15.20 -17.29 11.09
CA ARG A 36 16.06 -18.41 11.49
C ARG A 36 17.07 -18.00 12.56
N ALA A 37 17.61 -16.78 12.45
CA ALA A 37 18.52 -16.24 13.48
C ALA A 37 17.79 -16.02 14.81
N GLN A 38 16.55 -15.52 14.79
CA GLN A 38 15.73 -15.36 15.99
C GLN A 38 15.37 -16.73 16.62
N ALA A 39 14.97 -17.71 15.82
CA ALA A 39 14.69 -19.07 16.30
C ALA A 39 15.93 -19.76 16.90
N ALA A 40 17.11 -19.51 16.35
CA ALA A 40 18.38 -20.07 16.84
C ALA A 40 18.93 -19.35 18.09
N GLY A 41 18.39 -18.19 18.45
CA GLY A 41 18.73 -17.45 19.68
C GLY A 41 18.31 -18.19 20.96
N PRO A 42 18.78 -17.77 22.14
CA PRO A 42 18.43 -18.42 23.42
C PRO A 42 16.92 -18.44 23.65
N GLU A 43 16.25 -17.32 23.46
CA GLU A 43 14.80 -17.16 23.64
C GLU A 43 14.02 -17.93 22.58
N GLY A 44 14.48 -17.93 21.32
CA GLY A 44 13.85 -18.71 20.23
C GLY A 44 13.90 -20.21 20.46
N ARG A 45 15.03 -20.74 20.95
CA ARG A 45 15.14 -22.15 21.33
C ARG A 45 14.30 -22.53 22.57
N ALA A 46 13.98 -21.54 23.39
CA ALA A 46 13.09 -21.73 24.54
C ALA A 46 11.59 -21.63 24.19
N GLY A 47 11.26 -21.27 22.93
CA GLY A 47 9.88 -21.03 22.51
C GLY A 47 9.25 -19.78 23.15
N GLU A 48 10.05 -18.77 23.45
CA GLU A 48 9.65 -17.56 24.16
C GLU A 48 9.44 -16.36 23.24
N VAL A 49 9.51 -16.56 21.92
CA VAL A 49 9.41 -15.50 20.93
C VAL A 49 8.07 -15.57 20.19
N GLU A 50 7.38 -14.44 20.12
CA GLU A 50 6.23 -14.21 19.25
C GLU A 50 6.63 -13.24 18.13
N LEU A 51 6.45 -13.66 16.88
CA LEU A 51 6.51 -12.79 15.72
C LEU A 51 5.09 -12.26 15.45
N ILE A 52 4.94 -10.96 15.35
CA ILE A 52 3.73 -10.29 14.88
C ILE A 52 4.03 -9.62 13.55
N VAL A 53 3.27 -9.98 12.51
CA VAL A 53 3.23 -9.23 11.25
C VAL A 53 2.00 -8.33 11.30
N ASN A 54 2.24 -7.03 11.40
CA ASN A 54 1.24 -6.03 11.70
C ASN A 54 0.60 -5.47 10.42
N GLY A 55 -0.11 -6.32 9.68
CA GLY A 55 -0.81 -6.00 8.42
C GLY A 55 0.09 -5.98 7.19
N ASP A 56 -0.55 -6.08 6.04
CA ASP A 56 0.07 -6.06 4.72
C ASP A 56 1.24 -7.04 4.60
N PHE A 57 0.99 -8.27 5.07
CA PHE A 57 1.93 -9.38 4.93
C PHE A 57 1.99 -9.82 3.47
N LEU A 58 0.83 -9.92 2.83
CA LEU A 58 0.65 -10.42 1.46
C LEU A 58 0.17 -9.29 0.55
N GLU A 59 0.76 -9.21 -0.66
CA GLU A 59 0.30 -8.26 -1.67
C GLU A 59 -0.85 -8.86 -2.50
N MET A 60 -2.02 -8.96 -1.88
CA MET A 60 -3.20 -9.56 -2.51
C MET A 60 -3.94 -8.60 -3.47
N VAL A 61 -3.50 -7.34 -3.55
CA VAL A 61 -4.10 -6.34 -4.45
C VAL A 61 -3.41 -6.31 -5.81
N GLN A 62 -2.10 -6.50 -5.86
CA GLN A 62 -1.33 -6.57 -7.11
C GLN A 62 -1.36 -7.97 -7.72
N VAL A 63 -1.34 -9.03 -6.91
CA VAL A 63 -1.43 -10.41 -7.39
C VAL A 63 -2.85 -10.72 -7.84
N LEU A 64 -3.05 -10.89 -9.14
CA LEU A 64 -4.35 -11.18 -9.73
C LEU A 64 -4.56 -12.68 -9.94
N PRO A 65 -5.77 -13.22 -9.70
CA PRO A 65 -6.08 -14.59 -10.05
C PRO A 65 -6.07 -14.78 -11.57
N HIS A 66 -5.72 -15.98 -12.03
CA HIS A 66 -5.55 -16.30 -13.46
C HIS A 66 -6.79 -16.00 -14.30
N ALA A 67 -7.98 -16.18 -13.74
CA ALA A 67 -9.25 -15.91 -14.40
C ALA A 67 -10.16 -15.08 -13.49
N TYR A 68 -9.76 -13.81 -13.22
CA TYR A 68 -10.58 -12.91 -12.44
C TYR A 68 -11.95 -12.68 -13.09
N LYS A 69 -13.03 -13.03 -12.37
CA LYS A 69 -14.42 -12.95 -12.86
C LYS A 69 -15.24 -11.85 -12.17
N GLY A 70 -14.61 -11.10 -11.27
CA GLY A 70 -15.29 -10.03 -10.56
C GLY A 70 -15.40 -8.73 -11.38
N ASP A 71 -16.18 -7.81 -10.86
CA ASP A 71 -16.16 -6.40 -11.26
C ASP A 71 -15.51 -5.61 -10.11
N PRO A 72 -14.24 -5.21 -10.24
CA PRO A 72 -13.56 -4.48 -9.17
C PRO A 72 -14.12 -3.08 -8.93
N SER A 73 -15.09 -2.62 -9.72
CA SER A 73 -15.82 -1.38 -9.42
C SER A 73 -16.91 -1.57 -8.35
N VAL A 74 -17.25 -2.83 -8.04
CA VAL A 74 -18.34 -3.17 -7.11
C VAL A 74 -17.84 -4.06 -5.97
N ALA A 75 -17.03 -5.07 -6.28
CA ALA A 75 -16.53 -6.04 -5.32
C ALA A 75 -15.21 -6.64 -5.77
N TRP A 76 -14.36 -7.03 -4.82
CA TRP A 76 -13.05 -7.63 -5.07
C TRP A 76 -13.13 -9.15 -5.29
N CYS A 77 -12.16 -9.91 -4.81
CA CYS A 77 -12.04 -11.34 -5.06
C CYS A 77 -13.06 -12.17 -4.26
N SER A 78 -13.52 -13.24 -4.87
CA SER A 78 -14.18 -14.33 -4.14
C SER A 78 -13.16 -15.14 -3.34
N GLU A 79 -13.64 -15.96 -2.42
CA GLU A 79 -12.79 -16.84 -1.61
C GLU A 79 -11.87 -17.74 -2.44
N ALA A 80 -12.41 -18.37 -3.50
CA ALA A 80 -11.62 -19.23 -4.39
C ALA A 80 -10.53 -18.46 -5.16
N GLU A 81 -10.83 -17.23 -5.61
CA GLU A 81 -9.85 -16.37 -6.26
C GLU A 81 -8.77 -15.90 -5.26
N SER A 82 -9.15 -15.64 -4.01
CA SER A 82 -8.22 -15.29 -2.94
C SER A 82 -7.28 -16.44 -2.57
N VAL A 83 -7.78 -17.68 -2.56
CA VAL A 83 -6.95 -18.89 -2.37
C VAL A 83 -5.94 -19.04 -3.51
N GLU A 84 -6.35 -18.82 -4.77
CA GLU A 84 -5.45 -18.87 -5.93
C GLU A 84 -4.32 -17.83 -5.81
N LYS A 85 -4.63 -16.59 -5.41
CA LYS A 85 -3.63 -15.54 -5.17
C LYS A 85 -2.62 -15.96 -4.09
N LEU A 86 -3.12 -16.48 -2.96
CA LEU A 86 -2.25 -16.98 -1.88
C LEU A 86 -1.33 -18.09 -2.37
N GLU A 87 -1.79 -19.01 -3.22
CA GLU A 87 -0.96 -20.06 -3.81
C GLU A 87 0.15 -19.50 -4.70
N CYS A 88 -0.14 -18.45 -5.48
CA CYS A 88 0.87 -17.75 -6.27
C CYS A 88 1.95 -17.12 -5.37
N ILE A 89 1.56 -16.42 -4.31
CA ILE A 89 2.48 -15.80 -3.35
C ILE A 89 3.34 -16.86 -2.64
N MET A 90 2.72 -17.94 -2.16
CA MET A 90 3.47 -19.04 -1.52
C MET A 90 4.50 -19.69 -2.45
N LYS A 91 4.18 -19.75 -3.73
CA LYS A 91 5.09 -20.29 -4.76
C LYS A 91 6.21 -19.32 -5.08
N GLY A 92 5.95 -18.01 -5.06
CA GLY A 92 6.94 -16.96 -5.27
C GLY A 92 7.97 -16.90 -4.14
N HIS A 93 7.53 -17.11 -2.88
CA HIS A 93 8.38 -16.95 -1.67
C HIS A 93 8.46 -18.21 -0.80
N PRO A 94 8.81 -19.38 -1.32
CA PRO A 94 8.77 -20.62 -0.57
C PRO A 94 9.64 -20.61 0.70
N LEU A 95 10.80 -19.93 0.65
CA LEU A 95 11.73 -19.86 1.77
C LEU A 95 11.20 -19.05 2.94
N VAL A 96 10.38 -18.03 2.70
CA VAL A 96 9.73 -17.25 3.75
C VAL A 96 8.73 -18.12 4.51
N PHE A 97 7.87 -18.84 3.78
CA PHE A 97 6.89 -19.75 4.39
C PHE A 97 7.55 -20.93 5.09
N ASP A 98 8.68 -21.45 4.57
CA ASP A 98 9.49 -22.47 5.25
C ASP A 98 10.04 -21.93 6.57
N ALA A 99 10.61 -20.73 6.57
CA ALA A 99 11.18 -20.13 7.78
C ALA A 99 10.11 -19.84 8.84
N LEU A 100 8.90 -19.40 8.44
CA LEU A 100 7.78 -19.22 9.35
C LEU A 100 7.31 -20.55 9.97
N ALA A 101 7.24 -21.62 9.17
CA ALA A 101 6.88 -22.94 9.66
C ALA A 101 7.98 -23.51 10.60
N GLU A 102 9.25 -23.34 10.26
CA GLU A 102 10.40 -23.68 11.10
C GLU A 102 10.37 -22.93 12.44
N PHE A 103 10.04 -21.64 12.40
CA PHE A 103 9.93 -20.79 13.59
C PHE A 103 8.83 -21.29 14.54
N GLN A 104 7.65 -21.63 14.00
CA GLN A 104 6.55 -22.24 14.75
C GLN A 104 6.94 -23.64 15.30
N ALA A 105 7.57 -24.46 14.48
CA ALA A 105 8.00 -25.80 14.88
C ALA A 105 9.06 -25.78 16.02
N ALA A 106 9.81 -24.69 16.15
CA ALA A 106 10.70 -24.44 17.28
C ALA A 106 9.97 -24.04 18.58
N GLY A 107 8.63 -24.00 18.57
CA GLY A 107 7.81 -23.64 19.73
C GLY A 107 7.49 -22.14 19.85
N ASN A 108 7.97 -21.33 18.92
CA ASN A 108 7.67 -19.90 18.86
C ASN A 108 6.28 -19.66 18.25
N GLN A 109 5.76 -18.44 18.32
CA GLN A 109 4.44 -18.09 17.83
C GLN A 109 4.53 -17.12 16.65
N VAL A 110 3.71 -17.33 15.62
CA VAL A 110 3.47 -16.36 14.53
C VAL A 110 2.02 -15.88 14.59
N THR A 111 1.84 -14.56 14.63
CA THR A 111 0.53 -13.90 14.63
C THR A 111 0.50 -12.90 13.49
N LEU A 112 -0.52 -12.97 12.64
CA LEU A 112 -0.72 -12.10 11.49
C LEU A 112 -1.95 -11.24 11.71
N PHE A 113 -1.87 -9.97 11.32
CA PHE A 113 -3.00 -9.06 11.24
C PHE A 113 -3.28 -8.78 9.77
N PRO A 114 -4.55 -8.78 9.32
CA PRO A 114 -4.88 -8.24 8.02
C PRO A 114 -4.63 -6.73 7.96
N GLY A 115 -4.06 -6.26 6.86
CA GLY A 115 -4.04 -4.87 6.46
C GLY A 115 -5.07 -4.61 5.36
N ASN A 116 -4.87 -3.54 4.59
CA ASN A 116 -5.74 -3.21 3.46
C ASN A 116 -5.32 -3.96 2.17
N HIS A 117 -4.09 -4.45 2.08
CA HIS A 117 -3.61 -5.23 0.93
C HIS A 117 -3.88 -6.72 1.06
N ASP A 118 -4.13 -7.24 2.24
CA ASP A 118 -4.39 -8.64 2.50
C ASP A 118 -5.69 -8.92 3.27
N VAL A 119 -6.72 -8.11 3.02
CA VAL A 119 -8.08 -8.35 3.52
C VAL A 119 -8.63 -9.73 3.14
N ASP A 120 -8.09 -10.36 2.11
CA ASP A 120 -8.33 -11.74 1.68
C ASP A 120 -8.12 -12.76 2.83
N LEU A 121 -7.29 -12.43 3.82
CA LEU A 121 -7.11 -13.20 5.06
C LEU A 121 -8.40 -13.32 5.90
N TYR A 122 -9.42 -12.56 5.56
CA TYR A 122 -10.75 -12.72 6.13
C TYR A 122 -11.39 -14.07 5.76
N TRP A 123 -11.13 -14.60 4.55
CA TRP A 123 -11.75 -15.83 4.07
C TRP A 123 -11.27 -17.07 4.82
N PRO A 124 -12.22 -17.96 5.26
CA PRO A 124 -11.89 -19.20 5.97
C PRO A 124 -10.93 -20.11 5.20
N ASP A 125 -11.14 -20.32 3.89
CA ASP A 125 -10.31 -21.22 3.09
C ASP A 125 -8.89 -20.65 2.88
N VAL A 126 -8.74 -19.31 2.80
CA VAL A 126 -7.43 -18.63 2.77
C VAL A 126 -6.69 -18.88 4.08
N ARG A 127 -7.35 -18.74 5.22
CA ARG A 127 -6.75 -19.05 6.54
C ARG A 127 -6.40 -20.52 6.69
N ALA A 128 -7.29 -21.41 6.26
CA ALA A 128 -7.04 -22.85 6.31
C ALA A 128 -5.83 -23.23 5.45
N LYS A 129 -5.69 -22.63 4.27
CA LYS A 129 -4.55 -22.84 3.37
C LYS A 129 -3.25 -22.34 4.02
N LEU A 130 -3.30 -21.15 4.63
CA LEU A 130 -2.16 -20.56 5.33
C LEU A 130 -1.75 -21.41 6.54
N GLN A 131 -2.72 -21.89 7.35
CA GLN A 131 -2.48 -22.78 8.49
C GLN A 131 -1.93 -24.14 8.06
N ALA A 132 -2.32 -24.66 6.90
CA ALA A 132 -1.73 -25.87 6.35
C ALA A 132 -0.24 -25.68 5.98
N ARG A 133 0.14 -24.46 5.56
CA ARG A 133 1.52 -24.12 5.19
C ARG A 133 2.37 -23.72 6.38
N ILE A 134 1.78 -23.06 7.38
CA ILE A 134 2.42 -22.60 8.61
C ILE A 134 1.59 -23.14 9.79
N PRO A 135 1.80 -24.39 10.21
CA PRO A 135 1.00 -24.99 11.28
C PRO A 135 1.07 -24.19 12.59
N GLY A 136 -0.08 -23.80 13.11
CA GLY A 136 -0.19 -23.03 14.35
C GLY A 136 -0.18 -21.50 14.17
N VAL A 137 -0.05 -20.99 12.96
CA VAL A 137 -0.18 -19.53 12.70
C VAL A 137 -1.54 -19.02 13.16
N ARG A 138 -1.55 -17.85 13.77
CA ARG A 138 -2.78 -17.14 14.16
C ARG A 138 -3.04 -16.00 13.20
N VAL A 139 -4.31 -15.78 12.87
CA VAL A 139 -4.78 -14.60 12.13
C VAL A 139 -5.79 -13.91 13.02
N GLU A 140 -5.44 -12.71 13.47
CA GLU A 140 -6.25 -11.89 14.39
C GLU A 140 -6.88 -10.74 13.61
N ASN A 141 -8.12 -10.38 13.95
CA ASN A 141 -8.88 -9.34 13.24
C ASN A 141 -9.13 -8.09 14.11
N GLU A 142 -8.46 -7.97 15.24
CA GLU A 142 -8.66 -6.82 16.11
C GLU A 142 -8.07 -5.54 15.49
N ILE A 143 -8.82 -4.43 15.49
CA ILE A 143 -8.35 -3.12 15.04
C ILE A 143 -7.16 -2.65 15.87
N VAL A 144 -7.21 -2.93 17.17
CA VAL A 144 -6.12 -2.66 18.11
C VAL A 144 -5.88 -3.90 18.95
N TYR A 145 -4.81 -4.58 18.67
CA TYR A 145 -4.39 -5.75 19.43
C TYR A 145 -3.63 -5.37 20.69
N THR A 146 -3.91 -6.06 21.78
CA THR A 146 -3.31 -5.76 23.08
C THR A 146 -2.53 -6.95 23.62
N ARG A 147 -1.34 -6.67 24.16
CA ARG A 147 -0.50 -7.66 24.85
C ARG A 147 -0.03 -7.09 26.21
N TYR A 148 0.41 -8.00 27.07
CA TYR A 148 0.99 -7.65 28.36
C TYR A 148 0.06 -6.76 29.21
N ASP A 149 -1.19 -7.18 29.37
CA ASP A 149 -2.23 -6.47 30.15
C ASP A 149 -2.47 -5.03 29.64
N GLY A 150 -2.45 -4.83 28.29
CA GLY A 150 -2.68 -3.54 27.65
C GLY A 150 -1.47 -2.61 27.63
N ARG A 151 -0.31 -3.04 28.17
CA ARG A 151 0.93 -2.25 28.14
C ARG A 151 1.52 -2.12 26.72
N LEU A 152 1.34 -3.12 25.87
CA LEU A 152 1.63 -3.07 24.44
C LEU A 152 0.31 -3.03 23.66
N ARG A 153 0.20 -2.05 22.76
CA ARG A 153 -0.91 -1.95 21.82
C ARG A 153 -0.37 -1.83 20.40
N ILE A 154 -1.01 -2.53 19.48
CA ILE A 154 -0.56 -2.67 18.08
C ILE A 154 -1.78 -2.44 17.19
N SER A 155 -1.63 -1.67 16.13
CA SER A 155 -2.64 -1.51 15.08
C SER A 155 -1.93 -1.39 13.74
N HIS A 156 -2.50 -1.97 12.67
CA HIS A 156 -1.95 -1.70 11.34
C HIS A 156 -2.13 -0.22 10.98
N GLY A 157 -3.32 0.32 11.12
CA GLY A 157 -3.55 1.77 10.93
C GLY A 157 -4.54 2.10 9.82
N HIS A 158 -4.76 1.22 8.82
CA HIS A 158 -5.64 1.46 7.67
C HIS A 158 -7.10 1.75 8.06
N LEU A 159 -7.60 1.21 9.18
CA LEU A 159 -8.95 1.47 9.67
C LEU A 159 -9.07 2.75 10.52
N LEU A 160 -7.96 3.44 10.76
CA LEU A 160 -7.94 4.70 11.50
C LEU A 160 -8.14 5.85 10.51
N LYS A 161 -9.37 6.34 10.35
CA LYS A 161 -9.77 7.38 9.38
C LYS A 161 -8.91 8.65 9.39
N SER A 162 -8.24 8.95 10.49
CA SER A 162 -7.31 10.08 10.59
C SER A 162 -5.96 9.82 9.95
N ILE A 163 -5.60 8.54 9.73
CA ILE A 163 -4.38 8.14 9.01
C ILE A 163 -4.74 7.89 7.55
N ASP A 164 -5.76 7.07 7.32
CA ASP A 164 -6.17 6.69 5.97
C ASP A 164 -7.69 6.72 5.80
N PRO A 165 -8.24 7.81 5.32
CA PRO A 165 -9.67 7.89 5.01
C PRO A 165 -10.09 7.06 3.78
N ALA A 166 -9.12 6.61 2.98
CA ALA A 166 -9.37 5.94 1.69
C ALA A 166 -9.48 4.42 1.79
N ASN A 167 -8.86 3.82 2.79
CA ASN A 167 -8.81 2.37 2.98
C ASN A 167 -9.80 1.86 4.05
N GLY A 168 -10.83 2.67 4.36
CA GLY A 168 -11.92 2.23 5.24
C GLY A 168 -12.84 1.25 4.53
N PHE A 169 -13.10 0.09 5.16
CA PHE A 169 -14.16 -0.81 4.76
C PHE A 169 -15.47 -0.39 5.44
N GLU A 170 -16.60 -0.54 4.74
CA GLU A 170 -17.92 -0.28 5.29
C GLU A 170 -18.22 -1.26 6.43
N HIS A 171 -17.79 -2.52 6.26
CA HIS A 171 -17.95 -3.60 7.22
C HIS A 171 -16.58 -4.21 7.59
N PRO A 172 -15.76 -3.53 8.41
CA PRO A 172 -14.40 -4.00 8.70
C PRO A 172 -14.35 -5.36 9.41
N ASP A 173 -15.40 -5.73 10.17
CA ASP A 173 -15.48 -7.04 10.83
C ASP A 173 -15.88 -8.15 9.85
N GLN A 174 -16.50 -7.79 8.73
CA GLN A 174 -16.95 -8.71 7.69
C GLN A 174 -16.91 -8.02 6.33
N PRO A 175 -15.73 -7.79 5.75
CA PRO A 175 -15.57 -7.02 4.51
C PRO A 175 -16.01 -7.82 3.28
N THR A 176 -17.27 -8.26 3.25
CA THR A 176 -17.83 -9.07 2.15
C THR A 176 -19.11 -8.48 1.58
N VAL A 177 -19.25 -8.55 0.26
CA VAL A 177 -20.46 -8.20 -0.47
C VAL A 177 -21.28 -9.46 -0.71
N ASN A 178 -22.26 -9.71 0.15
CA ASN A 178 -23.08 -10.93 0.10
C ASN A 178 -24.12 -10.95 -1.02
N THR A 179 -24.33 -9.85 -1.73
CA THR A 179 -25.26 -9.76 -2.87
C THR A 179 -24.72 -10.44 -4.13
N ASN A 180 -23.44 -10.75 -4.18
CA ASN A 180 -22.80 -11.47 -5.27
C ASN A 180 -22.88 -12.99 -5.09
N THR A 181 -22.88 -13.73 -6.21
CA THR A 181 -22.80 -15.19 -6.21
C THR A 181 -21.63 -15.62 -7.11
N PRO A 182 -20.52 -16.13 -6.57
CA PRO A 182 -20.24 -16.29 -5.11
C PRO A 182 -20.06 -14.95 -4.38
N PRO A 183 -20.12 -14.95 -3.04
CA PRO A 183 -19.76 -13.78 -2.23
C PRO A 183 -18.36 -13.29 -2.55
N ARG A 184 -18.15 -11.98 -2.45
CA ARG A 184 -16.89 -11.32 -2.77
C ARG A 184 -16.49 -10.35 -1.66
N LEU A 185 -15.20 -10.04 -1.58
CA LEU A 185 -14.71 -8.99 -0.69
C LEU A 185 -15.27 -7.63 -1.12
N GLU A 186 -15.52 -6.80 -0.14
CA GLU A 186 -15.74 -5.38 -0.33
C GLU A 186 -14.49 -4.75 -0.93
N ILE A 187 -14.68 -3.78 -1.82
CA ILE A 187 -13.57 -3.01 -2.38
C ILE A 187 -13.61 -1.59 -1.81
N CYS A 188 -12.57 -1.21 -1.11
CA CYS A 188 -12.42 0.18 -0.68
C CYS A 188 -11.86 1.06 -1.80
N PRO A 189 -12.02 2.39 -1.73
CA PRO A 189 -11.52 3.31 -2.75
C PRO A 189 -10.02 3.16 -3.03
N GLY A 190 -9.22 2.89 -2.00
CA GLY A 190 -7.77 2.65 -2.14
C GLY A 190 -7.48 1.42 -3.00
N THR A 191 -8.09 0.28 -2.68
CA THR A 191 -7.95 -0.95 -3.47
C THR A 191 -8.42 -0.75 -4.92
N LEU A 192 -9.54 -0.02 -5.12
CA LEU A 192 -10.02 0.29 -6.46
C LEU A 192 -8.99 1.11 -7.26
N PHE A 193 -8.37 2.11 -6.62
CA PHE A 193 -7.32 2.91 -7.23
C PHE A 193 -6.09 2.06 -7.58
N MET A 194 -5.62 1.23 -6.67
CA MET A 194 -4.52 0.29 -6.93
C MET A 194 -4.81 -0.57 -8.16
N VAL A 195 -5.94 -1.29 -8.17
CA VAL A 195 -6.30 -2.24 -9.23
C VAL A 195 -6.54 -1.57 -10.58
N LYS A 196 -7.15 -0.37 -10.60
CA LYS A 196 -7.55 0.30 -11.84
C LYS A 196 -6.53 1.28 -12.37
N PHE A 197 -5.58 1.68 -11.57
CA PHE A 197 -4.60 2.67 -11.96
C PHE A 197 -3.15 2.23 -11.67
N VAL A 198 -2.81 1.91 -10.42
CA VAL A 198 -1.42 1.64 -10.03
C VAL A 198 -0.89 0.37 -10.68
N ASN A 199 -1.58 -0.76 -10.55
CA ASN A 199 -1.15 -2.05 -11.15
C ASN A 199 -0.96 -1.97 -12.68
N LEU A 200 -1.70 -1.09 -13.35
CA LEU A 200 -1.55 -0.88 -14.79
C LEU A 200 -0.34 -0.02 -15.13
N MET A 201 -0.02 0.92 -14.26
CA MET A 201 1.16 1.74 -14.37
C MET A 201 2.43 0.90 -14.11
N GLU A 202 2.40 0.01 -13.14
CA GLU A 202 3.48 -0.90 -12.78
C GLU A 202 3.79 -1.92 -13.88
N ALA A 203 2.82 -2.28 -14.70
CA ALA A 203 3.09 -3.09 -15.90
C ALA A 203 4.11 -2.45 -16.84
N LYS A 204 4.28 -1.11 -16.78
CA LYS A 204 5.28 -0.36 -17.56
C LYS A 204 6.43 0.16 -16.69
N TYR A 205 6.16 0.51 -15.44
CA TYR A 205 7.11 1.09 -14.48
C TYR A 205 7.02 0.31 -13.17
N PRO A 206 7.63 -0.87 -13.07
CA PRO A 206 7.43 -1.83 -11.97
C PRO A 206 7.59 -1.27 -10.56
N PHE A 207 8.38 -0.21 -10.38
CA PHE A 207 8.65 0.39 -9.06
C PHE A 207 8.06 1.80 -8.91
N ALA A 208 6.99 2.10 -9.63
CA ALA A 208 6.40 3.44 -9.61
C ALA A 208 5.61 3.74 -8.33
N ASP A 209 5.03 2.77 -7.68
CA ASP A 209 4.32 2.87 -6.41
C ASP A 209 5.25 3.08 -5.20
N ASN A 210 6.52 2.65 -5.33
CA ASN A 210 7.57 2.92 -4.34
C ASN A 210 8.00 4.40 -4.25
N LEU A 211 7.47 5.24 -5.14
CA LEU A 211 7.72 6.67 -5.11
C LEU A 211 6.80 7.37 -4.11
N SER A 212 7.38 8.18 -3.27
CA SER A 212 6.58 9.01 -2.39
C SER A 212 7.02 10.48 -2.46
N PRO A 213 6.16 11.38 -2.86
CA PRO A 213 4.79 11.11 -3.35
C PRO A 213 4.78 10.52 -4.77
N VAL A 214 3.73 9.77 -5.13
CA VAL A 214 3.51 9.23 -6.50
C VAL A 214 3.58 10.33 -7.56
N THR A 215 3.25 11.57 -7.22
CA THR A 215 3.42 12.75 -8.10
C THR A 215 4.86 12.96 -8.57
N ALA A 216 5.86 12.35 -7.90
CA ALA A 216 7.24 12.34 -8.39
C ALA A 216 7.37 11.62 -9.74
N LEU A 217 6.54 10.59 -9.98
CA LEU A 217 6.48 9.93 -11.29
C LEU A 217 6.14 10.93 -12.39
N ILE A 218 5.17 11.83 -12.15
CA ILE A 218 4.80 12.86 -13.13
C ILE A 218 6.02 13.70 -13.52
N ARG A 219 6.87 14.07 -12.56
CA ARG A 219 8.09 14.85 -12.83
C ARG A 219 9.12 14.07 -13.63
N ILE A 220 9.29 12.78 -13.32
CA ILE A 220 10.21 11.90 -14.05
C ILE A 220 9.74 11.74 -15.50
N LEU A 221 8.45 11.43 -15.69
CA LEU A 221 7.87 11.26 -17.03
C LEU A 221 7.89 12.57 -17.84
N ALA A 222 7.58 13.70 -17.23
CA ALA A 222 7.66 15.01 -17.90
C ALA A 222 9.06 15.31 -18.44
N ARG A 223 10.08 14.82 -17.76
CA ARG A 223 11.48 15.01 -18.15
C ARG A 223 11.98 13.97 -19.15
N GLU A 224 11.60 12.71 -18.99
CA GLU A 224 12.25 11.58 -19.66
C GLU A 224 11.33 10.75 -20.58
N ASP A 225 10.00 10.74 -20.31
CA ASP A 225 9.02 10.03 -21.15
C ASP A 225 7.71 10.82 -21.26
N ARG A 226 7.66 11.77 -22.18
CA ARG A 226 6.47 12.60 -22.41
C ARG A 226 5.25 11.80 -22.85
N TRP A 227 5.46 10.69 -23.57
CA TRP A 227 4.39 9.78 -23.96
C TRP A 227 3.83 9.02 -22.75
N GLY A 228 4.71 8.56 -21.87
CA GLY A 228 4.33 7.98 -20.59
C GLY A 228 3.54 8.96 -19.73
N LEU A 229 3.94 10.23 -19.68
CA LEU A 229 3.21 11.28 -18.98
C LEU A 229 1.79 11.45 -19.54
N THR A 230 1.65 11.53 -20.88
CA THR A 230 0.33 11.68 -21.52
C THR A 230 -0.56 10.50 -21.22
N THR A 231 -0.02 9.28 -21.32
CA THR A 231 -0.72 8.05 -20.99
C THR A 231 -1.18 8.04 -19.53
N LEU A 232 -0.28 8.41 -18.61
CA LEU A 232 -0.59 8.49 -17.17
C LEU A 232 -1.70 9.49 -16.89
N ALA A 233 -1.61 10.70 -17.43
CA ALA A 233 -2.60 11.75 -17.25
C ALA A 233 -3.97 11.33 -17.78
N TRP A 234 -4.00 10.62 -18.89
CA TRP A 234 -5.25 10.10 -19.46
C TRP A 234 -5.84 8.95 -18.62
N MET A 235 -5.03 7.95 -18.25
CA MET A 235 -5.46 6.88 -17.36
C MET A 235 -6.12 7.45 -16.11
N PHE A 236 -5.46 8.48 -15.57
CA PHE A 236 -5.93 9.16 -14.38
C PHE A 236 -7.25 9.93 -14.62
N ALA A 237 -7.35 10.73 -15.68
CA ALA A 237 -8.58 11.46 -16.01
C ALA A 237 -9.75 10.49 -16.27
N ARG A 238 -9.48 9.38 -16.93
CA ARG A 238 -10.51 8.34 -17.17
C ARG A 238 -10.93 7.64 -15.88
N PHE A 239 -10.00 7.36 -14.98
CA PHE A 239 -10.30 6.86 -13.64
C PHE A 239 -11.20 7.87 -12.89
N ALA A 240 -10.84 9.15 -12.90
CA ALA A 240 -11.58 10.23 -12.26
C ALA A 240 -13.02 10.37 -12.78
N VAL A 241 -13.20 10.30 -14.10
CA VAL A 241 -14.52 10.37 -14.73
C VAL A 241 -15.37 9.13 -14.43
N ARG A 242 -14.75 7.95 -14.41
CA ARG A 242 -15.46 6.69 -14.23
C ARG A 242 -15.78 6.36 -12.78
N TYR A 243 -14.92 6.80 -11.87
CA TYR A 243 -15.00 6.52 -10.44
C TYR A 243 -14.92 7.81 -9.61
N PRO A 244 -15.80 8.79 -9.82
CA PRO A 244 -15.72 10.07 -9.12
C PRO A 244 -15.86 9.91 -7.61
N SER A 245 -16.63 8.94 -7.13
CA SER A 245 -16.78 8.63 -5.71
C SER A 245 -15.50 8.09 -5.06
N ALA A 246 -14.64 7.40 -5.80
CA ALA A 246 -13.33 6.97 -5.29
C ALA A 246 -12.36 8.14 -5.07
N LEU A 247 -12.66 9.30 -5.66
CA LEU A 247 -11.86 10.52 -5.54
C LEU A 247 -12.48 11.57 -4.61
N LEU A 248 -13.78 11.38 -4.26
CA LEU A 248 -14.53 12.32 -3.43
C LEU A 248 -14.62 11.77 -2.01
N GLY A 249 -13.88 12.34 -1.05
CA GLY A 249 -14.10 12.10 0.38
C GLY A 249 -15.44 12.68 0.86
N GLU A 250 -16.09 11.98 1.79
CA GLU A 250 -17.20 12.58 2.52
C GLU A 250 -16.71 13.85 3.23
N GLY A 251 -17.18 15.01 2.78
CA GLY A 251 -17.00 16.30 3.46
C GLY A 251 -16.09 17.32 2.78
N THR A 252 -15.46 17.01 1.66
CA THR A 252 -14.76 18.01 0.84
C THR A 252 -15.34 18.04 -0.57
N SER A 253 -16.11 19.07 -0.84
CA SER A 253 -16.59 19.41 -2.17
C SER A 253 -15.40 19.83 -3.04
N GLN A 254 -14.79 18.90 -3.75
CA GLN A 254 -14.01 19.12 -4.97
C GLN A 254 -13.03 17.95 -5.17
N GLY A 255 -13.09 17.31 -6.33
CA GLY A 255 -12.22 16.19 -6.72
C GLY A 255 -10.74 16.56 -6.63
N LEU A 256 -10.04 15.99 -5.65
CA LEU A 256 -8.67 16.38 -5.28
C LEU A 256 -7.65 16.22 -6.41
N VAL A 257 -7.84 15.30 -7.33
CA VAL A 257 -6.85 15.04 -8.39
C VAL A 257 -7.07 15.86 -9.65
N GLY A 258 -8.33 16.09 -10.04
CA GLY A 258 -8.61 17.07 -11.06
C GLY A 258 -8.09 18.44 -10.62
N VAL A 259 -8.34 18.81 -9.35
CA VAL A 259 -7.81 20.02 -8.71
C VAL A 259 -6.29 20.03 -8.66
N GLN A 260 -5.63 18.90 -8.45
CA GLN A 260 -4.16 18.86 -8.36
C GLN A 260 -3.50 18.92 -9.73
N LEU A 261 -4.03 18.19 -10.70
CA LEU A 261 -3.60 18.34 -12.09
C LEU A 261 -3.90 19.77 -12.56
N LEU A 262 -5.05 20.31 -12.21
CA LEU A 262 -5.41 21.70 -12.45
C LEU A 262 -4.42 22.64 -11.76
N ASN A 263 -4.12 22.46 -10.48
CA ASN A 263 -3.15 23.26 -9.73
C ASN A 263 -1.73 23.11 -10.28
N ALA A 264 -1.32 21.91 -10.68
CA ALA A 264 -0.05 21.66 -11.33
C ALA A 264 0.02 22.40 -12.69
N ILE A 265 -1.01 22.29 -13.52
CA ILE A 265 -1.11 23.01 -14.79
C ILE A 265 -1.13 24.51 -14.55
N GLN A 266 -1.87 25.01 -13.57
CA GLN A 266 -1.94 26.43 -13.25
C GLN A 266 -0.64 26.96 -12.63
N GLY A 267 0.07 26.17 -11.82
CA GLY A 267 1.27 26.52 -11.08
C GLY A 267 2.57 26.32 -11.86
N ASP A 268 2.67 25.26 -12.68
CA ASP A 268 3.91 24.88 -13.35
C ASP A 268 3.96 25.37 -14.81
N ARG A 269 4.84 26.32 -15.05
CA ARG A 269 5.09 26.87 -16.40
C ARG A 269 5.66 25.82 -17.37
N TYR A 270 6.55 24.98 -16.91
CA TYR A 270 7.20 23.97 -17.76
C TYR A 270 6.22 22.89 -18.18
N LEU A 271 5.35 22.44 -17.27
CA LEU A 271 4.26 21.51 -17.60
C LEU A 271 3.35 22.09 -18.70
N ARG A 272 2.99 23.38 -18.62
CA ARG A 272 2.19 24.04 -19.66
C ARG A 272 2.91 24.14 -21.01
N GLN A 273 4.23 24.37 -21.01
CA GLN A 273 5.04 24.35 -22.23
C GLN A 273 5.05 22.95 -22.86
N ASP A 274 5.16 21.91 -22.06
CA ASP A 274 5.14 20.54 -22.53
C ASP A 274 3.75 20.16 -23.09
N ILE A 275 2.66 20.54 -22.42
CA ILE A 275 1.30 20.36 -22.95
C ILE A 275 1.12 21.10 -24.28
N ALA A 276 1.61 22.33 -24.40
CA ALA A 276 1.55 23.09 -25.63
C ALA A 276 2.32 22.41 -26.77
N ALA A 277 3.50 21.84 -26.47
CA ALA A 277 4.28 21.06 -27.42
C ALA A 277 3.52 19.80 -27.88
N LEU A 278 2.86 19.08 -26.97
CA LEU A 278 2.01 17.93 -27.30
C LEU A 278 0.80 18.33 -28.16
N CYS A 279 0.15 19.46 -27.89
CA CYS A 279 -0.93 19.97 -28.73
C CYS A 279 -0.45 20.22 -30.17
N LYS A 280 0.75 20.76 -30.35
CA LYS A 280 1.33 20.97 -31.66
C LYS A 280 1.66 19.66 -32.36
N GLU A 281 2.30 18.73 -31.65
CA GLU A 281 2.75 17.44 -32.18
C GLU A 281 1.59 16.51 -32.54
N LEU A 282 0.63 16.34 -31.65
CA LEU A 282 -0.45 15.37 -31.79
C LEU A 282 -1.67 15.92 -32.53
N LEU A 283 -2.04 17.17 -32.23
CA LEU A 283 -3.25 17.77 -32.74
C LEU A 283 -3.00 18.76 -33.89
N GLY A 284 -1.72 19.08 -34.19
CA GLY A 284 -1.37 20.13 -35.13
C GLY A 284 -1.82 21.52 -34.67
N ARG A 285 -2.15 21.69 -33.37
CA ARG A 285 -2.63 22.97 -32.79
C ARG A 285 -1.47 23.73 -32.20
N GLU A 286 -1.15 24.91 -32.75
CA GLU A 286 -0.22 25.84 -32.11
C GLU A 286 -0.92 26.62 -31.00
N VAL A 287 -0.61 26.28 -29.76
CA VAL A 287 -1.10 26.94 -28.55
C VAL A 287 0.09 27.41 -27.72
N THR A 288 -0.08 28.54 -27.05
CA THR A 288 0.94 29.06 -26.13
C THR A 288 0.74 28.53 -24.72
N GLU A 289 1.76 28.63 -23.87
CA GLU A 289 1.67 28.34 -22.44
C GLU A 289 0.52 29.12 -21.76
N ALA A 290 0.32 30.37 -22.18
CA ALA A 290 -0.77 31.22 -21.68
C ALA A 290 -2.15 30.72 -22.14
N ASP A 291 -2.25 30.17 -23.35
CA ASP A 291 -3.47 29.56 -23.85
C ASP A 291 -3.81 28.28 -23.07
N ILE A 292 -2.82 27.42 -22.81
CA ILE A 292 -2.99 26.23 -21.97
C ILE A 292 -3.51 26.62 -20.59
N ARG A 293 -2.89 27.61 -19.94
CA ARG A 293 -3.34 28.11 -18.64
C ARG A 293 -4.80 28.56 -18.64
N ARG A 294 -5.24 29.24 -19.70
CA ARG A 294 -6.59 29.77 -19.85
C ARG A 294 -7.60 28.69 -20.21
N GLN A 295 -7.23 27.79 -21.14
CA GLN A 295 -8.14 26.76 -21.66
C GLN A 295 -8.32 25.62 -20.66
N LEU A 296 -7.27 25.17 -19.99
CA LEU A 296 -7.31 24.12 -19.00
C LEU A 296 -7.54 24.70 -17.59
N SER A 297 -8.62 25.44 -17.45
CA SER A 297 -9.03 26.07 -16.17
C SER A 297 -10.07 25.24 -15.39
N THR A 298 -10.54 24.14 -15.97
CA THR A 298 -11.49 23.20 -15.37
C THR A 298 -11.03 21.76 -15.61
N GLU A 299 -11.50 20.84 -14.79
CA GLU A 299 -11.23 19.42 -14.93
C GLU A 299 -11.80 18.85 -16.24
N ASP A 300 -13.00 19.27 -16.64
CA ASP A 300 -13.64 18.87 -17.90
C ASP A 300 -12.80 19.28 -19.10
N ALA A 301 -12.24 20.49 -19.11
CA ALA A 301 -11.39 20.95 -20.21
C ALA A 301 -10.07 20.15 -20.30
N ILE A 302 -9.56 19.66 -19.19
CA ILE A 302 -8.40 18.76 -19.17
C ILE A 302 -8.79 17.38 -19.72
N ALA A 303 -9.93 16.85 -19.32
CA ALA A 303 -10.44 15.58 -19.81
C ALA A 303 -10.68 15.62 -21.33
N ASP A 304 -11.31 16.70 -21.84
CA ASP A 304 -11.55 16.90 -23.27
C ASP A 304 -10.24 16.95 -24.09
N LEU A 305 -9.23 17.67 -23.60
CA LEU A 305 -7.92 17.72 -24.26
C LEU A 305 -7.24 16.34 -24.31
N ILE A 306 -7.32 15.60 -23.23
CA ILE A 306 -6.77 14.25 -23.14
C ILE A 306 -7.50 13.31 -24.10
N GLU A 307 -8.83 13.39 -24.23
CA GLU A 307 -9.58 12.64 -25.26
C GLU A 307 -9.15 13.02 -26.68
N ASP A 308 -8.91 14.32 -26.95
CA ASP A 308 -8.40 14.77 -28.24
C ASP A 308 -7.04 14.13 -28.58
N PHE A 309 -6.13 14.01 -27.62
CA PHE A 309 -4.83 13.35 -27.81
C PHE A 309 -5.02 11.87 -28.18
N PHE A 310 -5.96 11.17 -27.52
CA PHE A 310 -6.24 9.75 -27.83
C PHE A 310 -6.90 9.54 -29.18
N ARG A 311 -7.74 10.47 -29.61
CA ARG A 311 -8.33 10.41 -30.97
C ARG A 311 -7.27 10.65 -32.05
N ALA A 312 -6.27 11.49 -31.75
CA ALA A 312 -5.19 11.81 -32.69
C ALA A 312 -4.17 10.67 -32.85
N ASP A 313 -3.90 9.93 -31.77
CA ASP A 313 -3.00 8.78 -31.81
C ASP A 313 -3.63 7.50 -31.21
N PRO A 314 -4.20 6.64 -32.08
CA PRO A 314 -4.79 5.36 -31.65
C PRO A 314 -3.78 4.37 -31.04
N THR A 315 -2.47 4.59 -31.17
CA THR A 315 -1.46 3.71 -30.54
C THR A 315 -1.43 3.93 -29.02
N LEU A 316 -1.78 5.12 -28.56
CA LEU A 316 -2.08 5.40 -27.16
C LEU A 316 -3.25 4.55 -26.67
N GLY A 317 -4.21 4.23 -27.55
CA GLY A 317 -5.40 3.44 -27.25
C GLY A 317 -5.18 1.93 -27.07
N LYS A 318 -4.01 1.36 -27.40
CA LYS A 318 -3.75 -0.07 -27.14
C LYS A 318 -3.75 -0.40 -25.64
N TRP A 319 -3.36 0.55 -24.82
CA TRP A 319 -3.44 0.43 -23.36
C TRP A 319 -4.87 0.62 -22.83
N VAL A 320 -5.72 1.32 -23.61
CA VAL A 320 -7.12 1.63 -23.27
C VAL A 320 -8.03 0.41 -23.38
N SER A 321 -7.76 -0.52 -24.29
CA SER A 321 -8.61 -1.69 -24.51
C SER A 321 -8.68 -2.62 -23.29
N ILE A 322 -7.69 -2.57 -22.40
CA ILE A 322 -7.70 -3.29 -21.13
C ILE A 322 -8.77 -2.70 -20.20
N PHE A 323 -9.07 -1.40 -20.31
CA PHE A 323 -10.09 -0.72 -19.50
C PHE A 323 -11.51 -0.79 -20.10
N ASP A 324 -11.66 -0.96 -21.42
CA ASP A 324 -12.97 -0.86 -22.08
C ASP A 324 -13.88 -2.08 -21.86
N ASN A 325 -13.36 -3.19 -21.38
CA ASN A 325 -14.14 -4.40 -21.15
C ASN A 325 -14.95 -4.42 -19.85
N ALA A 326 -14.82 -3.42 -18.99
CA ALA A 326 -15.60 -3.30 -17.77
C ALA A 326 -16.84 -2.41 -18.00
N LYS A 327 -18.05 -2.96 -17.84
CA LYS A 327 -19.32 -2.20 -17.91
C LYS A 327 -19.43 -1.20 -16.75
N PRO A 328 -20.08 -0.04 -16.95
CA PRO A 328 -20.33 0.88 -15.86
C PRO A 328 -21.29 0.25 -14.84
N GLY A 329 -20.81 0.04 -13.62
CA GLY A 329 -21.62 -0.28 -12.45
C GLY A 329 -21.97 1.00 -11.70
N THR A 330 -23.18 1.08 -11.19
CA THR A 330 -23.56 2.13 -10.23
C THR A 330 -22.88 1.83 -8.89
N LEU A 331 -21.91 2.65 -8.51
CA LEU A 331 -21.34 2.63 -7.16
C LEU A 331 -22.40 3.18 -6.20
N GLY A 332 -22.72 2.42 -5.16
CA GLY A 332 -23.39 2.95 -3.98
C GLY A 332 -22.50 4.04 -3.34
N GLU A 333 -23.13 4.99 -2.68
CA GLU A 333 -22.49 6.13 -2.02
C GLU A 333 -21.52 5.65 -0.90
N ALA A 334 -20.29 5.34 -1.27
CA ALA A 334 -19.20 5.09 -0.31
C ALA A 334 -18.12 6.14 -0.56
N GLY A 335 -17.98 7.03 0.39
CA GLY A 335 -17.15 8.22 0.30
C GLY A 335 -15.66 7.96 0.36
N GLY A 336 -14.99 8.56 -0.42
CA GLY A 336 -13.82 9.32 -0.59
C GLY A 336 -12.57 9.17 0.25
N GLY A 337 -11.42 9.33 -0.37
CA GLY A 337 -10.22 9.73 0.32
C GLY A 337 -8.87 9.25 -0.20
N THR A 338 -8.78 8.46 -1.27
CA THR A 338 -7.50 7.89 -1.74
C THR A 338 -6.43 8.94 -2.08
N LEU A 339 -6.82 10.11 -2.53
CA LEU A 339 -5.88 11.13 -3.00
C LEU A 339 -5.46 12.16 -1.96
N SER A 340 -6.13 12.23 -0.82
CA SER A 340 -5.66 13.05 0.30
C SER A 340 -4.33 12.52 0.87
N ILE A 341 -4.05 11.20 0.70
CA ILE A 341 -2.80 10.59 1.14
C ILE A 341 -1.64 10.92 0.20
N VAL A 342 -1.91 10.99 -1.10
CA VAL A 342 -0.87 11.28 -2.11
C VAL A 342 -0.35 12.71 -1.98
N GLU A 343 -1.11 13.66 -1.44
CA GLU A 343 -0.69 15.08 -1.35
C GLU A 343 -0.59 15.71 0.02
N SER A 344 -1.36 15.24 1.02
CA SER A 344 -1.16 15.75 2.37
C SER A 344 0.21 15.39 2.92
N GLY A 345 1.06 14.87 2.07
CA GLY A 345 2.46 14.63 2.28
C GLY A 345 2.73 13.80 3.55
N LYS A 346 3.80 13.06 3.56
CA LYS A 346 4.33 12.34 4.74
C LYS A 346 4.30 13.14 6.05
N THR A 347 4.30 14.45 5.98
CA THR A 347 4.24 15.35 7.13
C THR A 347 2.91 15.20 7.86
N ASP A 348 1.79 15.09 7.12
CA ASP A 348 0.47 14.96 7.72
C ASP A 348 0.22 13.54 8.24
N ALA A 349 0.63 12.51 7.51
CA ALA A 349 0.56 11.12 7.97
C ALA A 349 1.40 10.90 9.24
N ARG A 350 2.64 11.43 9.28
CA ARG A 350 3.48 11.38 10.47
C ARG A 350 2.88 12.16 11.65
N ALA A 351 2.26 13.30 11.39
CA ALA A 351 1.59 14.10 12.41
C ALA A 351 0.37 13.36 12.96
N ALA A 352 -0.47 12.78 12.10
CA ALA A 352 -1.63 11.98 12.50
C ALA A 352 -1.21 10.76 13.33
N CYS A 353 -0.21 10.01 12.88
CA CYS A 353 0.36 8.89 13.63
C CYS A 353 0.89 9.33 15.02
N THR A 354 1.56 10.48 15.08
CA THR A 354 2.09 11.05 16.32
C THR A 354 0.97 11.39 17.31
N GLU A 355 -0.13 11.97 16.82
CA GLU A 355 -1.28 12.30 17.67
C GLU A 355 -1.98 11.07 18.19
N ILE A 356 -2.23 10.08 17.34
CA ILE A 356 -2.83 8.80 17.73
C ILE A 356 -1.95 8.10 18.75
N ALA A 357 -0.65 8.02 18.51
CA ALA A 357 0.30 7.40 19.43
C ALA A 357 0.30 8.09 20.80
N ARG A 358 0.26 9.42 20.81
CA ARG A 358 0.15 10.20 22.05
C ARG A 358 -1.13 9.84 22.81
N ASN A 359 -2.27 9.70 22.12
CA ASN A 359 -3.54 9.36 22.74
C ASN A 359 -3.50 7.96 23.36
N TYR A 360 -2.95 6.95 22.67
CA TYR A 360 -2.80 5.60 23.21
C TYR A 360 -1.82 5.55 24.39
N CYS A 361 -0.71 6.28 24.33
CA CYS A 361 0.26 6.37 25.42
C CYS A 361 -0.34 7.08 26.65
N ASN A 362 -1.15 8.12 26.45
CA ASN A 362 -1.89 8.78 27.52
C ASN A 362 -2.98 7.88 28.14
N ALA A 363 -3.55 6.99 27.34
CA ALA A 363 -4.53 5.97 27.78
C ALA A 363 -3.89 4.71 28.39
N GLY A 364 -2.59 4.76 28.75
CA GLY A 364 -1.89 3.75 29.52
C GLY A 364 -1.06 2.74 28.73
N ALA A 365 -0.97 2.84 27.39
CA ALA A 365 -0.01 2.04 26.64
C ALA A 365 1.43 2.49 26.98
N GLN A 366 2.27 1.54 27.36
CA GLN A 366 3.71 1.79 27.53
C GLN A 366 4.43 1.82 26.19
N VAL A 367 3.96 0.96 25.26
CA VAL A 367 4.42 0.89 23.88
C VAL A 367 3.21 0.84 22.97
N PHE A 368 3.21 1.67 21.92
CA PHE A 368 2.25 1.66 20.85
C PHE A 368 2.96 1.48 19.50
N VAL A 369 2.46 0.58 18.66
CA VAL A 369 3.04 0.29 17.35
C VAL A 369 1.99 0.46 16.26
N LEU A 370 2.34 1.21 15.20
CA LEU A 370 1.58 1.34 13.96
C LEU A 370 2.37 0.78 12.77
N GLY A 371 1.68 0.46 11.68
CA GLY A 371 2.22 0.15 10.36
C GLY A 371 1.67 1.10 9.29
N HIS A 372 1.33 0.55 8.12
CA HIS A 372 0.54 1.14 7.04
C HIS A 372 1.19 2.31 6.29
N THR A 373 1.89 3.19 6.97
CA THR A 373 2.43 4.41 6.33
C THR A 373 3.79 4.20 5.67
N HIS A 374 4.39 3.02 5.80
CA HIS A 374 5.74 2.66 5.33
C HIS A 374 6.86 3.59 5.86
N LEU A 375 6.54 4.49 6.79
CA LEU A 375 7.46 5.51 7.29
C LEU A 375 8.05 5.09 8.65
N PRO A 376 9.29 4.63 8.72
CA PRO A 376 9.89 4.28 9.99
C PRO A 376 9.91 5.50 10.93
N GLN A 377 9.42 5.28 12.15
CA GLN A 377 9.32 6.35 13.14
C GLN A 377 9.49 5.79 14.56
N GLU A 378 10.24 6.50 15.37
CA GLU A 378 10.39 6.23 16.80
C GLU A 378 10.22 7.53 17.59
N LEU A 379 9.28 7.55 18.54
CA LEU A 379 9.00 8.72 19.38
C LEU A 379 8.87 8.33 20.86
N SER A 380 9.16 9.28 21.71
CA SER A 380 9.03 9.16 23.17
C SER A 380 7.97 10.10 23.70
N PHE A 381 7.04 9.57 24.49
CA PHE A 381 6.05 10.32 25.25
C PHE A 381 6.29 10.11 26.75
N GLY A 382 7.24 10.85 27.31
CA GLY A 382 7.77 10.58 28.63
C GLY A 382 8.49 9.24 28.69
N ALA A 383 7.99 8.33 29.52
CA ALA A 383 8.54 6.97 29.60
C ALA A 383 7.91 5.98 28.63
N ASN A 384 6.86 6.38 27.89
CA ASN A 384 6.18 5.56 26.90
C ASN A 384 6.81 5.73 25.52
N ARG A 385 6.64 4.75 24.63
CA ARG A 385 7.25 4.70 23.31
C ARG A 385 6.22 4.49 22.23
N TYR A 386 6.47 5.10 21.10
CA TYR A 386 5.79 4.82 19.83
C TYR A 386 6.79 4.35 18.79
N TYR A 387 6.39 3.34 18.02
CA TYR A 387 7.16 2.84 16.89
C TYR A 387 6.26 2.68 15.67
N ASN A 388 6.83 2.97 14.50
CA ASN A 388 6.40 2.42 13.22
C ASN A 388 7.63 1.78 12.61
N PRO A 389 7.66 0.47 12.36
CA PRO A 389 8.84 -0.20 11.80
C PRO A 389 9.12 0.20 10.35
N GLY A 390 8.18 0.87 9.68
CA GLY A 390 8.23 1.06 8.24
C GLY A 390 7.82 -0.20 7.50
N SER A 391 8.26 -0.34 6.25
CA SER A 391 7.95 -1.50 5.40
C SER A 391 9.17 -2.38 5.14
N TRP A 392 8.93 -3.59 4.67
CA TRP A 392 9.96 -4.50 4.14
C TRP A 392 10.01 -4.44 2.60
N THR A 393 9.62 -3.28 2.05
CA THR A 393 9.64 -2.98 0.62
C THR A 393 10.74 -1.98 0.28
N ARG A 394 10.97 -1.80 -1.00
CA ARG A 394 11.81 -0.73 -1.53
C ARG A 394 11.07 0.58 -1.42
N TYR A 395 11.77 1.65 -1.09
CA TYR A 395 11.11 2.90 -0.83
C TYR A 395 12.02 4.11 -1.02
N VAL A 396 11.56 5.12 -1.78
CA VAL A 396 12.33 6.32 -2.07
C VAL A 396 11.66 7.57 -1.50
N GLU A 397 12.34 8.24 -0.58
CA GLU A 397 11.92 9.56 -0.07
C GLU A 397 12.43 10.73 -0.93
N ASP A 398 13.70 10.67 -1.38
CA ASP A 398 14.29 11.71 -2.22
C ASP A 398 14.16 11.34 -3.70
N THR A 399 13.06 11.74 -4.29
CA THR A 399 12.75 11.49 -5.71
C THR A 399 13.48 12.43 -6.67
N SER A 400 14.25 13.40 -6.15
CA SER A 400 14.89 14.43 -6.98
C SER A 400 15.97 13.89 -7.93
N LYS A 401 16.60 12.77 -7.55
CA LYS A 401 17.68 12.12 -8.29
C LYS A 401 17.23 10.94 -9.14
N LEU A 402 15.96 10.54 -9.03
CA LEU A 402 15.46 9.41 -9.77
C LEU A 402 15.32 9.71 -11.26
N THR A 403 15.60 8.69 -12.05
CA THR A 403 15.45 8.67 -13.51
C THR A 403 14.44 7.59 -13.90
N LEU A 404 13.89 7.67 -15.11
CA LEU A 404 12.98 6.66 -15.65
C LEU A 404 13.62 5.25 -15.63
N LYS A 405 14.89 5.16 -15.99
CA LYS A 405 15.61 3.89 -15.99
C LYS A 405 15.68 3.25 -14.60
N MET A 406 15.74 4.05 -13.55
CA MET A 406 15.78 3.54 -12.18
C MET A 406 14.44 2.93 -11.76
N LEU A 407 13.33 3.32 -12.37
CA LEU A 407 12.01 2.71 -12.14
C LEU A 407 11.90 1.28 -12.72
N GLU A 408 12.84 0.88 -13.54
CA GLU A 408 12.96 -0.46 -14.13
C GLU A 408 14.01 -1.32 -13.41
N ASP A 409 14.79 -0.73 -12.49
CA ASP A 409 15.93 -1.37 -11.83
C ASP A 409 15.74 -1.39 -10.31
N GLU A 410 15.34 -2.54 -9.82
CA GLU A 410 15.18 -2.84 -8.40
C GLU A 410 16.40 -2.45 -7.55
N SER A 411 17.60 -2.61 -8.09
CA SER A 411 18.85 -2.31 -7.37
C SER A 411 19.05 -0.83 -7.07
N ALA A 412 18.32 0.05 -7.78
CA ALA A 412 18.38 1.49 -7.61
C ALA A 412 17.62 2.00 -6.39
N PHE A 413 16.73 1.18 -5.80
CA PHE A 413 15.88 1.61 -4.70
C PHE A 413 16.51 1.30 -3.35
N PRO A 414 16.54 2.29 -2.43
CA PRO A 414 16.94 2.06 -1.06
C PRO A 414 15.87 1.28 -0.29
N TYR A 415 16.25 0.70 0.84
CA TYR A 415 15.34 0.10 1.80
C TYR A 415 15.90 0.17 3.22
N ALA A 416 15.01 0.08 4.20
CA ALA A 416 15.37 -0.01 5.62
C ALA A 416 14.46 -1.05 6.29
N LEU A 417 14.96 -2.28 6.42
CA LEU A 417 14.24 -3.40 7.02
C LEU A 417 14.37 -3.31 8.54
N ASN A 418 13.29 -3.00 9.21
CA ASN A 418 13.29 -2.85 10.66
C ASN A 418 12.34 -3.85 11.31
N CYS A 419 12.59 -4.08 12.60
CA CYS A 419 11.75 -4.87 13.49
C CYS A 419 11.68 -4.15 14.85
N VAL A 420 10.49 -4.02 15.42
CA VAL A 420 10.34 -3.56 16.80
C VAL A 420 10.44 -4.77 17.74
N ARG A 421 11.39 -4.73 18.66
CA ARG A 421 11.58 -5.77 19.67
C ARG A 421 11.05 -5.29 21.00
N ILE A 422 10.13 -6.06 21.58
CA ILE A 422 9.54 -5.82 22.89
C ILE A 422 9.94 -6.98 23.80
N GLU A 423 10.37 -6.65 25.03
CA GLU A 423 10.73 -7.62 26.05
C GLU A 423 9.90 -7.38 27.32
N ASP A 424 9.21 -8.43 27.74
CA ASP A 424 8.56 -8.51 29.06
C ASP A 424 9.32 -9.50 29.95
N ASP A 425 10.07 -9.00 30.89
CA ASP A 425 10.82 -9.78 31.89
C ASP A 425 10.07 -9.87 33.24
N GLY A 426 8.79 -9.51 33.25
CA GLY A 426 7.95 -9.44 34.46
C GLY A 426 8.16 -8.17 35.28
N SER A 427 8.99 -7.24 34.82
CA SER A 427 9.11 -5.91 35.43
C SER A 427 7.87 -5.05 35.17
N ALA A 428 7.73 -3.95 35.91
CA ALA A 428 6.61 -3.03 35.74
C ALA A 428 6.61 -2.34 34.37
N ARG A 429 7.75 -2.33 33.65
CA ARG A 429 7.89 -1.71 32.35
C ARG A 429 8.43 -2.68 31.31
N LEU A 430 7.85 -2.57 30.12
CA LEU A 430 8.36 -3.22 28.92
C LEU A 430 9.66 -2.53 28.48
N LYS A 431 10.63 -3.35 28.05
CA LYS A 431 11.78 -2.86 27.30
C LYS A 431 11.42 -2.90 25.81
N SER A 432 11.81 -1.90 25.07
CA SER A 432 11.48 -1.81 23.65
C SER A 432 12.57 -1.09 22.88
N GLU A 433 12.84 -1.55 21.66
CA GLU A 433 13.82 -1.00 20.76
C GLU A 433 13.42 -1.24 19.28
N MET A 434 13.87 -0.37 18.37
CA MET A 434 13.82 -0.60 16.94
C MET A 434 15.13 -1.23 16.50
N LEU A 435 15.05 -2.45 15.98
CA LEU A 435 16.20 -3.17 15.39
C LEU A 435 16.27 -2.87 13.90
N SER A 436 17.41 -2.42 13.41
CA SER A 436 17.68 -2.38 11.97
C SER A 436 18.20 -3.77 11.58
N VAL A 437 17.42 -4.51 10.80
CA VAL A 437 17.78 -5.84 10.30
C VAL A 437 18.76 -5.70 9.15
N GLU A 438 18.42 -4.85 8.19
CA GLU A 438 19.27 -4.51 7.06
C GLU A 438 18.89 -3.14 6.50
N LYS A 439 19.85 -2.43 5.92
CA LYS A 439 19.63 -1.14 5.26
C LYS A 439 20.49 -1.04 4.00
N ARG A 440 19.85 -0.59 2.90
CA ARG A 440 20.52 -0.11 1.69
C ARG A 440 20.19 1.39 1.55
N PRO A 441 21.23 2.26 1.53
CA PRO A 441 21.06 3.70 1.42
C PRO A 441 20.58 4.15 0.03
#